data_38b9a04d9af5e61ec6ccde90e9474e73
#
_entry.id   38b9a04d9af5e61ec6ccde90e9474e73
#
_cell.length_a   1.000
_cell.length_b   1.000
_cell.length_c   1.000
_cell.angle_alpha   90.00
_cell.angle_beta   90.00
_cell.angle_gamma   90.00
#
_symmetry.space_group_name_H-M   'P 1'
#
loop_
_entity.id
_entity.type
_entity.pdbx_description
1 polymer ?
#
loop_
_entity_poly.entity_id
_entity_poly.type
_entity_poly.pdbx_seq_one_letter_code
_entity_poly.pdbx_strand_id
1 'polypeptide(L)'
;LASSAASDVYKRQLYNYPCIAIWVPFNEAWGQFKTKEIADWTKNYDPSRLVNPASGGNHYPCGDMVDAHSYPSPPVTHVYDAKRANVLGEYGGIGMAVEGHIWAPDRNWGYIQYKTPAEVTDAYIGYANYLDQLAYDWFVGAVYTQTTDVEIEVNGLMTYDRKVIKIDEDRIRETNRRIIKN
;
A
#
# COMPACT_ATOMS: atom_id res chain seq x y z
N LEU A 1 -25.60 4.25 -3.87
CA LEU A 1 -25.80 5.70 -3.63
C LEU A 1 -25.07 6.20 -2.38
N ALA A 2 -25.11 5.46 -1.25
CA ALA A 2 -24.43 5.90 -0.02
C ALA A 2 -22.89 5.95 -0.15
N SER A 3 -22.29 5.01 -0.84
CA SER A 3 -20.82 4.94 -1.04
C SER A 3 -20.32 6.06 -1.97
N SER A 4 -21.06 6.45 -3.01
CA SER A 4 -20.70 7.57 -3.86
C SER A 4 -20.79 8.91 -3.11
N ALA A 5 -21.80 9.07 -2.24
CA ALA A 5 -21.94 10.26 -1.40
C ALA A 5 -20.80 10.37 -0.36
N ALA A 6 -20.41 9.25 0.28
CA ALA A 6 -19.29 9.23 1.20
C ALA A 6 -17.96 9.57 0.51
N SER A 7 -17.73 9.04 -0.69
CA SER A 7 -16.55 9.36 -1.51
C SER A 7 -16.53 10.85 -1.92
N ASP A 8 -17.69 11.43 -2.25
CA ASP A 8 -17.80 12.86 -2.59
C ASP A 8 -17.47 13.75 -1.38
N VAL A 9 -18.07 13.45 -0.21
CA VAL A 9 -17.78 14.18 1.04
C VAL A 9 -16.29 14.12 1.38
N TYR A 10 -15.69 12.93 1.34
CA TYR A 10 -14.28 12.72 1.64
C TYR A 10 -13.37 13.54 0.71
N LYS A 11 -13.62 13.53 -0.59
CA LYS A 11 -12.84 14.32 -1.55
C LYS A 11 -12.99 15.82 -1.33
N ARG A 12 -14.19 16.30 -1.06
CA ARG A 12 -14.43 17.73 -0.77
C ARG A 12 -13.70 18.19 0.48
N GLN A 13 -13.69 17.37 1.53
CA GLN A 13 -12.98 17.68 2.78
C GLN A 13 -11.47 17.74 2.58
N LEU A 14 -10.91 16.88 1.74
CA LEU A 14 -9.48 16.72 1.55
C LEU A 14 -8.92 17.45 0.31
N TYR A 15 -9.78 18.04 -0.50
CA TYR A 15 -9.38 18.65 -1.79
C TYR A 15 -8.25 19.67 -1.66
N ASN A 16 -8.27 20.49 -0.60
CA ASN A 16 -7.31 21.57 -0.40
C ASN A 16 -5.96 21.13 0.20
N TYR A 17 -5.76 19.84 0.43
CA TYR A 17 -4.50 19.34 0.98
C TYR A 17 -3.52 19.00 -0.16
N PRO A 18 -2.43 19.79 -0.33
CA PRO A 18 -1.51 19.60 -1.45
C PRO A 18 -0.65 18.34 -1.36
N CYS A 19 -0.59 17.71 -0.19
CA CYS A 19 0.13 16.45 0.01
C CYS A 19 -0.57 15.23 -0.63
N ILE A 20 -1.85 15.35 -1.00
CA ILE A 20 -2.57 14.29 -1.69
C ILE A 20 -2.17 14.32 -3.16
N ALA A 21 -1.54 13.26 -3.63
CA ALA A 21 -1.12 13.12 -5.02
C ALA A 21 -2.08 12.25 -5.85
N ILE A 22 -2.77 11.31 -5.20
CA ILE A 22 -3.55 10.26 -5.85
C ILE A 22 -4.88 10.08 -5.11
N TRP A 23 -5.97 9.97 -5.87
CA TRP A 23 -7.27 9.52 -5.36
C TRP A 23 -7.45 8.04 -5.61
N VAL A 24 -7.86 7.29 -4.57
CA VAL A 24 -8.09 5.84 -4.63
C VAL A 24 -9.53 5.55 -4.17
N PRO A 25 -10.52 5.53 -5.07
CA PRO A 25 -11.92 5.35 -4.68
C PRO A 25 -12.28 3.97 -4.16
N PHE A 26 -11.54 2.92 -4.54
CA PHE A 26 -11.79 1.54 -4.12
C PHE A 26 -10.52 0.84 -3.70
N ASN A 27 -10.66 -0.12 -2.77
CA ASN A 27 -9.61 -1.03 -2.37
C ASN A 27 -10.02 -2.46 -2.74
N GLU A 28 -9.12 -3.16 -3.43
CA GLU A 28 -9.26 -4.56 -3.86
C GLU A 28 -10.52 -4.87 -4.69
N ALA A 29 -10.82 -6.15 -4.87
CA ALA A 29 -11.92 -6.58 -5.74
C ALA A 29 -13.30 -6.40 -5.09
N TRP A 30 -13.39 -6.67 -3.79
CA TRP A 30 -14.64 -6.60 -3.06
C TRP A 30 -15.07 -5.15 -2.80
N GLY A 31 -16.36 -4.90 -2.87
CA GLY A 31 -16.91 -3.55 -2.66
C GLY A 31 -16.86 -2.61 -3.86
N GLN A 32 -16.22 -2.99 -4.97
CA GLN A 32 -16.27 -2.20 -6.19
C GLN A 32 -17.66 -2.22 -6.83
N PHE A 33 -18.10 -1.06 -7.31
CA PHE A 33 -19.32 -0.91 -8.10
C PHE A 33 -19.14 0.28 -9.04
N LYS A 34 -19.61 0.15 -10.29
CA LYS A 34 -19.50 1.21 -11.30
C LYS A 34 -18.09 1.83 -11.37
N THR A 35 -17.06 1.02 -11.24
CA THR A 35 -15.68 1.44 -11.02
C THR A 35 -15.22 2.46 -12.06
N LYS A 36 -15.52 2.21 -13.33
CA LYS A 36 -15.16 3.16 -14.41
C LYS A 36 -15.88 4.51 -14.25
N GLU A 37 -17.19 4.50 -14.00
CA GLU A 37 -17.98 5.75 -13.84
C GLU A 37 -17.43 6.59 -12.67
N ILE A 38 -17.08 5.92 -11.54
CA ILE A 38 -16.58 6.58 -10.36
C ILE A 38 -15.15 7.08 -10.57
N ALA A 39 -14.30 6.33 -11.25
CA ALA A 39 -12.95 6.77 -11.59
C ALA A 39 -12.98 7.99 -12.54
N ASP A 40 -13.80 7.94 -13.58
CA ASP A 40 -13.98 9.04 -14.52
C ASP A 40 -14.54 10.30 -13.81
N TRP A 41 -15.54 10.11 -12.95
CA TRP A 41 -16.07 11.21 -12.14
C TRP A 41 -15.00 11.80 -11.20
N THR A 42 -14.19 10.96 -10.57
CA THR A 42 -13.10 11.40 -9.69
C THR A 42 -12.07 12.23 -10.45
N LYS A 43 -11.71 11.79 -11.65
CA LYS A 43 -10.77 12.52 -12.52
C LYS A 43 -11.34 13.86 -13.00
N ASN A 44 -12.62 13.89 -13.32
CA ASN A 44 -13.30 15.13 -13.74
C ASN A 44 -13.47 16.12 -12.56
N TYR A 45 -13.70 15.60 -11.35
CA TYR A 45 -13.80 16.43 -10.15
C TYR A 45 -12.45 17.08 -9.78
N ASP A 46 -11.36 16.33 -9.92
CA ASP A 46 -10.01 16.81 -9.65
C ASP A 46 -9.03 16.36 -10.75
N PRO A 47 -8.96 17.10 -11.85
CA PRO A 47 -8.07 16.77 -12.95
C PRO A 47 -6.58 16.95 -12.62
N SER A 48 -6.26 17.64 -11.54
CA SER A 48 -4.89 17.94 -11.12
C SER A 48 -4.18 16.74 -10.48
N ARG A 49 -4.94 15.75 -9.99
CA ARG A 49 -4.41 14.56 -9.30
C ARG A 49 -4.59 13.30 -10.12
N LEU A 50 -3.76 12.30 -9.81
CA LEU A 50 -3.88 10.98 -10.39
C LEU A 50 -5.06 10.22 -9.76
N VAL A 51 -5.59 9.25 -10.51
CA VAL A 51 -6.64 8.35 -10.05
C VAL A 51 -6.17 6.91 -10.20
N ASN A 52 -6.07 6.21 -9.07
CA ASN A 52 -5.97 4.77 -8.99
C ASN A 52 -7.39 4.23 -8.82
N PRO A 53 -8.01 3.62 -9.84
CA PRO A 53 -9.43 3.30 -9.81
C PRO A 53 -9.80 2.28 -8.73
N ALA A 54 -8.91 1.34 -8.45
CA ALA A 54 -9.01 0.37 -7.37
C ALA A 54 -7.64 -0.19 -7.05
N SER A 55 -7.19 0.01 -5.81
CA SER A 55 -5.91 -0.50 -5.34
C SER A 55 -5.97 -2.02 -5.20
N GLY A 56 -5.13 -2.75 -5.96
CA GLY A 56 -5.04 -4.21 -5.93
C GLY A 56 -6.28 -4.98 -6.35
N GLY A 57 -7.22 -4.32 -7.01
CA GLY A 57 -8.51 -4.92 -7.34
C GLY A 57 -8.69 -5.33 -8.80
N ASN A 58 -9.95 -5.53 -9.19
CA ASN A 58 -10.31 -5.79 -10.58
C ASN A 58 -9.82 -4.66 -11.49
N HIS A 59 -9.07 -5.02 -12.52
CA HIS A 59 -8.37 -4.05 -13.37
C HIS A 59 -9.25 -3.60 -14.54
N TYR A 60 -10.09 -2.61 -14.27
CA TYR A 60 -10.85 -1.96 -15.34
C TYR A 60 -9.95 -1.02 -16.17
N PRO A 61 -10.22 -0.85 -17.48
CA PRO A 61 -9.43 0.03 -18.34
C PRO A 61 -9.80 1.50 -18.13
N CYS A 62 -9.53 2.02 -16.94
CA CYS A 62 -9.80 3.39 -16.51
C CYS A 62 -8.79 3.87 -15.49
N GLY A 63 -8.77 5.18 -15.19
CA GLY A 63 -7.81 5.80 -14.29
C GLY A 63 -6.39 5.90 -14.86
N ASP A 64 -5.47 6.37 -14.04
CA ASP A 64 -4.09 6.65 -14.43
C ASP A 64 -3.14 5.51 -14.06
N MET A 65 -3.59 4.53 -13.27
CA MET A 65 -2.76 3.45 -12.71
C MET A 65 -3.38 2.08 -12.90
N VAL A 66 -2.52 1.08 -12.94
CA VAL A 66 -2.82 -0.33 -12.67
C VAL A 66 -2.07 -0.72 -11.42
N ASP A 67 -2.78 -1.18 -10.42
CA ASP A 67 -2.27 -1.43 -9.09
C ASP A 67 -2.44 -2.90 -8.72
N ALA A 68 -1.35 -3.53 -8.30
CA ALA A 68 -1.33 -4.89 -7.80
C ALA A 68 -1.05 -4.92 -6.30
N HIS A 69 -1.60 -5.93 -5.61
CA HIS A 69 -1.23 -6.29 -4.24
C HIS A 69 -0.53 -7.64 -4.23
N SER A 70 0.48 -7.82 -3.40
CA SER A 70 1.24 -9.06 -3.30
C SER A 70 1.66 -9.38 -1.87
N TYR A 71 1.14 -10.49 -1.34
CA TYR A 71 1.41 -11.00 0.02
C TYR A 71 1.56 -12.52 0.05
N PRO A 72 2.33 -13.08 0.98
CA PRO A 72 3.45 -12.53 1.77
C PRO A 72 4.78 -12.62 1.02
N SER A 73 4.75 -13.17 -0.19
CA SER A 73 5.94 -13.42 -1.00
C SER A 73 6.57 -12.13 -1.54
N PRO A 74 7.81 -12.21 -2.01
CA PRO A 74 8.35 -11.15 -2.82
C PRO A 74 7.36 -10.73 -3.90
N PRO A 75 7.21 -9.44 -4.14
CA PRO A 75 6.18 -8.93 -5.04
C PRO A 75 6.37 -9.46 -6.46
N VAL A 76 5.35 -10.10 -6.97
CA VAL A 76 5.28 -10.53 -8.37
C VAL A 76 4.07 -9.84 -8.97
N THR A 77 4.27 -9.01 -9.99
CA THR A 77 3.13 -8.45 -10.69
C THR A 77 2.64 -9.41 -11.77
N HIS A 78 1.33 -9.49 -11.88
CA HIS A 78 0.66 -10.27 -12.91
C HIS A 78 -0.14 -9.40 -13.88
N VAL A 79 -0.14 -8.09 -13.66
CA VAL A 79 -0.91 -7.15 -14.47
C VAL A 79 0.01 -6.06 -14.98
N TYR A 80 -0.01 -5.88 -16.30
CA TYR A 80 0.74 -4.84 -16.98
C TYR A 80 -0.17 -4.05 -17.90
N ASP A 81 -0.01 -2.74 -17.91
CA ASP A 81 -0.65 -1.85 -18.86
C ASP A 81 0.38 -0.88 -19.43
N ALA A 82 0.50 -0.87 -20.75
CA ALA A 82 1.49 -0.04 -21.44
C ALA A 82 1.14 1.47 -21.46
N LYS A 83 -0.07 1.83 -21.04
CA LYS A 83 -0.58 3.22 -21.13
C LYS A 83 -0.77 3.85 -19.74
N ARG A 84 -0.72 3.07 -18.68
CA ARG A 84 -0.94 3.52 -17.31
C ARG A 84 0.27 3.22 -16.43
N ALA A 85 0.43 3.95 -15.35
CA ALA A 85 1.46 3.66 -14.37
C ALA A 85 1.20 2.30 -13.72
N ASN A 86 2.16 1.39 -13.78
CA ASN A 86 2.07 0.09 -13.12
C ASN A 86 2.68 0.23 -11.73
N VAL A 87 1.90 0.01 -10.69
CA VAL A 87 2.31 0.15 -9.28
C VAL A 87 2.03 -1.11 -8.49
N LEU A 88 2.81 -1.31 -7.45
CA LEU A 88 2.54 -2.30 -6.41
C LEU A 88 1.99 -1.53 -5.20
N GLY A 89 0.67 -1.35 -5.13
CA GLY A 89 0.00 -0.52 -4.14
C GLY A 89 0.04 -1.07 -2.73
N GLU A 90 0.22 -2.40 -2.60
CA GLU A 90 0.48 -3.03 -1.31
C GLU A 90 1.42 -4.23 -1.46
N TYR A 91 2.41 -4.29 -0.58
CA TYR A 91 3.28 -5.47 -0.41
C TYR A 91 3.82 -5.53 1.02
N GLY A 92 4.38 -6.67 1.40
CA GLY A 92 5.02 -6.83 2.70
C GLY A 92 4.25 -7.75 3.62
N GLY A 93 3.43 -7.19 4.52
CA GLY A 93 2.68 -8.00 5.47
C GLY A 93 3.58 -8.75 6.47
N ILE A 94 4.78 -8.22 6.75
CA ILE A 94 5.79 -8.82 7.62
C ILE A 94 5.39 -8.58 9.07
N GLY A 95 4.77 -9.59 9.70
CA GLY A 95 4.22 -9.52 11.04
C GLY A 95 5.27 -9.80 12.13
N MET A 96 5.15 -9.06 13.25
CA MET A 96 5.80 -9.36 14.52
C MET A 96 4.92 -8.84 15.65
N ALA A 97 4.41 -9.75 16.47
CA ALA A 97 3.70 -9.40 17.69
C ALA A 97 4.70 -8.97 18.79
N VAL A 98 4.45 -7.85 19.44
CA VAL A 98 5.27 -7.34 20.56
C VAL A 98 4.44 -7.39 21.82
N GLU A 99 4.84 -8.21 22.80
CA GLU A 99 4.13 -8.38 24.06
C GLU A 99 3.94 -7.03 24.77
N GLY A 100 2.75 -6.79 25.30
CA GLY A 100 2.37 -5.52 25.93
C GLY A 100 2.00 -4.39 24.94
N HIS A 101 2.20 -4.61 23.63
CA HIS A 101 1.93 -3.65 22.58
C HIS A 101 1.08 -4.25 21.44
N ILE A 102 0.16 -5.14 21.78
CA ILE A 102 -0.76 -5.81 20.87
C ILE A 102 -2.17 -5.35 21.19
N TRP A 103 -2.93 -4.96 20.16
CA TRP A 103 -4.33 -4.53 20.31
C TRP A 103 -5.23 -5.64 20.86
N ALA A 104 -5.10 -6.86 20.33
CA ALA A 104 -5.84 -8.04 20.78
C ALA A 104 -4.88 -9.23 20.91
N PRO A 105 -4.36 -9.52 22.12
CA PRO A 105 -3.36 -10.57 22.33
C PRO A 105 -3.81 -11.96 21.88
N ASP A 106 -5.09 -12.29 22.07
CA ASP A 106 -5.64 -13.62 21.80
C ASP A 106 -5.92 -13.88 20.32
N ARG A 107 -5.88 -12.86 19.49
CA ARG A 107 -6.14 -12.98 18.04
C ARG A 107 -5.45 -11.88 17.29
N ASN A 108 -4.24 -12.12 16.90
CA ASN A 108 -3.49 -11.25 15.98
C ASN A 108 -3.02 -12.06 14.79
N TRP A 109 -2.73 -11.40 13.71
CA TRP A 109 -2.26 -12.03 12.49
C TRP A 109 -1.33 -11.12 11.68
N GLY A 110 -0.58 -11.73 10.80
CA GLY A 110 0.19 -11.12 9.74
C GLY A 110 0.35 -12.15 8.63
N TYR A 111 0.60 -11.73 7.41
CA TYR A 111 0.75 -12.65 6.26
C TYR A 111 1.93 -13.62 6.46
N ILE A 112 3.01 -13.14 7.06
CA ILE A 112 4.11 -13.94 7.58
C ILE A 112 4.49 -13.37 8.94
N GLN A 113 4.95 -14.21 9.87
CA GLN A 113 5.30 -13.75 11.20
C GLN A 113 6.75 -14.10 11.56
N TYR A 114 7.42 -13.14 12.13
CA TYR A 114 8.77 -13.24 12.67
C TYR A 114 8.79 -12.98 14.17
N LYS A 115 9.91 -13.28 14.81
CA LYS A 115 10.05 -13.21 16.28
C LYS A 115 10.92 -12.05 16.74
N THR A 116 11.76 -11.54 15.88
CA THR A 116 12.77 -10.52 16.24
C THR A 116 12.76 -9.35 15.26
N PRO A 117 13.12 -8.14 15.72
CA PRO A 117 13.29 -6.98 14.83
C PRO A 117 14.33 -7.22 13.72
N ALA A 118 15.35 -8.03 14.00
CA ALA A 118 16.37 -8.36 12.99
C ALA A 118 15.77 -9.15 11.83
N GLU A 119 14.96 -10.18 12.12
CA GLU A 119 14.27 -10.97 11.09
C GLU A 119 13.30 -10.11 10.27
N VAL A 120 12.53 -9.22 10.90
CA VAL A 120 11.64 -8.27 10.21
C VAL A 120 12.44 -7.36 9.28
N THR A 121 13.55 -6.81 9.79
CA THR A 121 14.43 -5.93 9.02
C THR A 121 15.03 -6.66 7.81
N ASP A 122 15.54 -7.87 8.01
CA ASP A 122 16.14 -8.67 6.93
C ASP A 122 15.11 -9.03 5.85
N ALA A 123 13.89 -9.38 6.24
CA ALA A 123 12.79 -9.65 5.33
C ALA A 123 12.40 -8.40 4.52
N TYR A 124 12.27 -7.24 5.18
CA TYR A 124 12.01 -5.97 4.50
C TYR A 124 13.10 -5.65 3.46
N ILE A 125 14.36 -5.76 3.85
CA ILE A 125 15.51 -5.50 2.95
C ILE A 125 15.50 -6.47 1.77
N GLY A 126 15.15 -7.73 2.01
CA GLY A 126 15.00 -8.73 0.95
C GLY A 126 13.94 -8.32 -0.07
N TYR A 127 12.76 -7.86 0.40
CA TYR A 127 11.69 -7.37 -0.48
C TYR A 127 12.11 -6.10 -1.24
N ALA A 128 12.75 -5.14 -0.56
CA ALA A 128 13.22 -3.91 -1.17
C ALA A 128 14.26 -4.18 -2.28
N ASN A 129 15.20 -5.11 -2.06
CA ASN A 129 16.17 -5.53 -3.06
C ASN A 129 15.52 -6.19 -4.27
N TYR A 130 14.47 -6.98 -4.05
CA TYR A 130 13.72 -7.61 -5.13
C TYR A 130 12.94 -6.57 -5.94
N LEU A 131 12.31 -5.60 -5.27
CA LEU A 131 11.64 -4.48 -5.92
C LEU A 131 12.59 -3.64 -6.77
N ASP A 132 13.81 -3.40 -6.30
CA ASP A 132 14.83 -2.67 -7.07
C ASP A 132 15.16 -3.37 -8.40
N GLN A 133 15.17 -4.69 -8.42
CA GLN A 133 15.34 -5.48 -9.65
C GLN A 133 14.12 -5.35 -10.57
N LEU A 134 12.90 -5.42 -10.03
CA LEU A 134 11.67 -5.32 -10.80
C LEU A 134 11.39 -3.91 -11.35
N ALA A 135 11.86 -2.87 -10.68
CA ALA A 135 11.65 -1.48 -11.07
C ALA A 135 12.23 -1.15 -12.45
N TYR A 136 13.20 -1.92 -12.93
CA TYR A 136 13.74 -1.76 -14.30
C TYR A 136 12.77 -2.25 -15.38
N ASP A 137 11.90 -3.19 -15.04
CA ASP A 137 11.09 -3.88 -16.05
C ASP A 137 9.65 -3.39 -16.11
N TRP A 138 9.05 -2.97 -14.97
CA TRP A 138 7.60 -2.78 -14.95
C TRP A 138 7.05 -1.74 -13.97
N PHE A 139 7.63 -1.61 -12.75
CA PHE A 139 7.05 -0.77 -11.72
C PHE A 139 7.59 0.64 -11.71
N VAL A 140 6.68 1.59 -11.49
CA VAL A 140 7.04 2.99 -11.23
C VAL A 140 6.98 3.34 -9.75
N GLY A 141 6.42 2.47 -8.91
CA GLY A 141 6.36 2.68 -7.46
C GLY A 141 5.77 1.49 -6.71
N ALA A 142 6.05 1.43 -5.40
CA ALA A 142 5.53 0.43 -4.49
C ALA A 142 5.23 1.03 -3.12
N VAL A 143 4.22 0.50 -2.42
CA VAL A 143 3.82 0.93 -1.08
C VAL A 143 3.90 -0.25 -0.13
N TYR A 144 4.72 -0.10 0.91
CA TYR A 144 4.84 -1.13 1.95
C TYR A 144 3.63 -1.10 2.90
N THR A 145 3.08 -2.25 3.18
CA THR A 145 1.99 -2.46 4.13
C THR A 145 2.52 -3.16 5.37
N GLN A 146 2.64 -2.45 6.52
CA GLN A 146 2.18 -1.06 6.69
C GLN A 146 3.06 -0.30 7.67
N THR A 147 2.78 0.99 7.89
CA THR A 147 3.60 1.82 8.80
C THR A 147 3.41 1.42 10.26
N THR A 148 2.17 1.25 10.71
CA THR A 148 1.83 0.84 12.09
C THR A 148 0.97 -0.41 12.07
N ASP A 149 1.02 -1.22 13.13
CA ASP A 149 -0.01 -2.23 13.35
C ASP A 149 -1.39 -1.57 13.38
N VAL A 150 -2.39 -2.27 12.86
CA VAL A 150 -3.79 -1.80 12.84
C VAL A 150 -4.68 -2.88 13.44
N GLU A 151 -5.28 -2.58 14.60
CA GLU A 151 -6.13 -3.53 15.33
C GLU A 151 -5.43 -4.89 15.54
N ILE A 152 -5.97 -5.95 14.96
CA ILE A 152 -5.43 -7.32 15.09
C ILE A 152 -4.31 -7.63 14.09
N GLU A 153 -4.03 -6.76 13.15
CA GLU A 153 -3.00 -6.93 12.13
C GLU A 153 -1.66 -6.41 12.62
N VAL A 154 -0.68 -7.31 12.78
CA VAL A 154 0.62 -7.02 13.42
C VAL A 154 1.78 -6.92 12.42
N ASN A 155 1.55 -6.44 11.24
CA ASN A 155 2.53 -6.30 10.15
C ASN A 155 3.03 -4.86 9.93
N GLY A 156 2.80 -3.97 10.88
CA GLY A 156 3.39 -2.63 10.87
C GLY A 156 4.90 -2.64 11.13
N LEU A 157 5.58 -1.58 10.70
CA LEU A 157 6.98 -1.32 11.06
C LEU A 157 7.13 -0.84 12.52
N MET A 158 6.02 -0.45 13.13
CA MET A 158 5.91 -0.11 14.55
C MET A 158 4.58 -0.61 15.12
N THR A 159 4.49 -0.71 16.43
CA THR A 159 3.27 -1.13 17.15
C THR A 159 2.12 -0.15 16.97
N TYR A 160 0.86 -0.62 17.19
CA TYR A 160 -0.37 0.20 17.03
C TYR A 160 -0.36 1.47 17.90
N ASP A 161 0.24 1.39 19.09
CA ASP A 161 0.38 2.51 20.03
C ASP A 161 1.60 3.39 19.73
N ARG A 162 2.38 3.06 18.68
CA ARG A 162 3.58 3.75 18.19
C ARG A 162 4.72 3.84 19.19
N LYS A 163 4.75 2.98 20.21
CA LYS A 163 5.77 3.00 21.26
C LYS A 163 6.98 2.14 20.95
N VAL A 164 6.82 1.12 20.10
CA VAL A 164 7.90 0.22 19.74
C VAL A 164 8.10 0.20 18.24
N ILE A 165 9.31 0.50 17.80
CA ILE A 165 9.76 0.33 16.42
C ILE A 165 10.27 -1.10 16.28
N LYS A 166 9.76 -1.82 15.28
CA LYS A 166 10.00 -3.25 15.08
C LYS A 166 11.11 -3.55 14.07
N ILE A 167 11.88 -2.55 13.70
CA ILE A 167 12.89 -2.61 12.64
C ILE A 167 14.16 -1.87 13.04
N ASP A 168 15.26 -2.15 12.33
CA ASP A 168 16.45 -1.32 12.33
C ASP A 168 16.25 -0.17 11.33
N GLU A 169 15.95 1.02 11.86
CA GLU A 169 15.63 2.21 11.07
C GLU A 169 16.77 2.64 10.16
N ASP A 170 18.03 2.52 10.62
CA ASP A 170 19.18 2.98 9.84
C ASP A 170 19.41 2.08 8.63
N ARG A 171 19.34 0.76 8.80
CA ARG A 171 19.44 -0.19 7.71
C ARG A 171 18.33 -0.03 6.67
N ILE A 172 17.09 0.18 7.13
CA ILE A 172 15.95 0.40 6.22
C ILE A 172 16.08 1.74 5.51
N ARG A 173 16.48 2.79 6.20
CA ARG A 173 16.73 4.12 5.60
C ARG A 173 17.81 4.05 4.51
N GLU A 174 18.91 3.36 4.78
CA GLU A 174 19.97 3.17 3.80
C GLU A 174 19.47 2.40 2.57
N THR A 175 18.73 1.31 2.80
CA THR A 175 18.13 0.50 1.73
C THR A 175 17.19 1.33 0.86
N ASN A 176 16.26 2.06 1.49
CA ASN A 176 15.28 2.88 0.76
C ASN A 176 15.94 4.00 -0.05
N ARG A 177 16.96 4.66 0.50
CA ARG A 177 17.70 5.69 -0.24
C ARG A 177 18.43 5.14 -1.46
N ARG A 178 18.86 3.89 -1.41
CA ARG A 178 19.52 3.23 -2.54
C ARG A 178 18.56 2.89 -3.67
N ILE A 179 17.34 2.46 -3.34
CA ILE A 179 16.33 2.06 -4.34
C ILE A 179 15.52 3.21 -4.90
N ILE A 180 15.37 4.33 -4.16
CA ILE A 180 14.74 5.53 -4.67
C ILE A 180 15.72 6.21 -5.65
N LYS A 181 15.39 6.08 -6.93
CA LYS A 181 16.19 6.71 -8.01
C LYS A 181 15.62 8.10 -8.29
N ASN A 182 16.49 9.11 -8.21
CA ASN A 182 16.17 10.48 -8.60
C ASN A 182 16.09 10.62 -10.12
#